data_da4a7ec5a0f1d6638a1635486b053ef6
#
_entry.id   da4a7ec5a0f1d6638a1635486b053ef6
#
_cell.length_a   1.000
_cell.length_b   1.000
_cell.length_c   1.000
_cell.angle_alpha   90.00
_cell.angle_beta   90.00
_cell.angle_gamma   90.00
#
_symmetry.space_group_name_H-M   'P 1'
#
loop_
_entity.id
_entity.type
_entity.pdbx_description
1 polymer ?
#
loop_
_entity_poly.entity_id
_entity_poly.type
_entity_poly.pdbx_seq_one_letter_code
_entity_poly.pdbx_strand_id
1 'polypeptide(L)'
;IDECIVPGISSGMGAVQNLLVHILLTMAVFYVLGVLAAFTYNRIMATVTQGTLKHLRDDMFHCMETLPIPYFDTHPHGDIMSTYTNDTDAIRMLIGQSLPMLTQSVLSVLAMLGMMLYFSVWMTILVLVFIGVMLTISKKFGGASAKYMMAQQRSLATEEGLVEEIMSGQKVVQVFCHEEESKQDFVKLNEKLFQDGEKANQYGNVLMPILNNLGNLMYVLLAVLGGTLVILHAPNISLTGVDTMTLGIIISFLSMTR
;
A
#
# COMPACT_ATOMS: atom_id res chain seq x y z
N ILE A 1 11.42 28.62 -5.54
CA ILE A 1 11.33 29.05 -6.94
C ILE A 1 11.05 30.54 -6.97
N ASP A 2 9.95 31.00 -6.38
CA ASP A 2 9.48 32.40 -6.43
C ASP A 2 10.46 33.37 -5.76
N GLU A 3 11.17 32.96 -4.72
CA GLU A 3 12.11 33.83 -3.99
C GLU A 3 13.56 33.80 -4.52
N CYS A 4 13.95 32.71 -5.23
CA CYS A 4 15.33 32.54 -5.68
C CYS A 4 15.50 32.52 -7.22
N ILE A 5 14.68 31.68 -7.91
CA ILE A 5 14.86 31.47 -9.34
C ILE A 5 14.31 32.64 -10.14
N VAL A 6 13.10 33.12 -9.82
CA VAL A 6 12.47 34.24 -10.54
C VAL A 6 13.27 35.53 -10.36
N PRO A 7 13.66 35.95 -9.12
CA PRO A 7 14.54 37.12 -8.97
C PRO A 7 15.93 36.91 -9.54
N GLY A 8 16.49 35.69 -9.49
CA GLY A 8 17.80 35.36 -10.04
C GLY A 8 17.90 35.55 -11.57
N ILE A 9 16.80 35.29 -12.29
CA ILE A 9 16.72 35.51 -13.75
C ILE A 9 16.68 37.01 -14.08
N SER A 10 16.05 37.83 -13.23
CA SER A 10 15.88 39.27 -13.48
C SER A 10 17.06 40.10 -12.98
N SER A 11 17.67 39.77 -11.83
CA SER A 11 18.71 40.59 -11.18
C SER A 11 20.11 40.01 -11.23
N GLY A 12 20.28 38.82 -11.82
CA GLY A 12 21.56 38.14 -11.97
C GLY A 12 21.86 37.22 -10.75
N MET A 13 22.63 36.14 -11.04
CA MET A 13 22.91 35.05 -10.09
C MET A 13 23.62 35.51 -8.81
N GLY A 14 24.45 36.58 -8.88
CA GLY A 14 25.25 37.09 -7.77
C GLY A 14 24.41 37.69 -6.64
N ALA A 15 23.26 38.29 -6.95
CA ALA A 15 22.38 38.90 -5.93
C ALA A 15 21.62 37.86 -5.07
N VAL A 16 21.41 36.65 -5.60
CA VAL A 16 20.60 35.59 -4.94
C VAL A 16 21.49 34.48 -4.36
N GLN A 17 22.81 34.51 -4.61
CA GLN A 17 23.72 33.44 -4.20
C GLN A 17 23.68 33.16 -2.70
N ASN A 18 23.72 34.17 -1.86
CA ASN A 18 23.70 34.01 -0.40
C ASN A 18 22.36 33.42 0.10
N LEU A 19 21.26 33.85 -0.49
CA LEU A 19 19.94 33.32 -0.15
C LEU A 19 19.81 31.84 -0.57
N LEU A 20 20.31 31.51 -1.74
CA LEU A 20 20.32 30.14 -2.27
C LEU A 20 21.16 29.20 -1.39
N VAL A 21 22.35 29.63 -0.96
CA VAL A 21 23.23 28.88 -0.05
C VAL A 21 22.53 28.68 1.29
N HIS A 22 21.87 29.71 1.83
CA HIS A 22 21.15 29.61 3.09
C HIS A 22 19.99 28.60 3.01
N ILE A 23 19.19 28.63 1.93
CA ILE A 23 18.10 27.68 1.70
C ILE A 23 18.65 26.25 1.57
N LEU A 24 19.75 26.05 0.81
CA LEU A 24 20.37 24.74 0.67
C LEU A 24 20.90 24.19 1.99
N LEU A 25 21.53 25.01 2.81
CA LEU A 25 21.99 24.61 4.16
C LEU A 25 20.81 24.25 5.04
N THR A 26 19.74 25.03 5.04
CA THR A 26 18.53 24.75 5.82
C THR A 26 17.90 23.42 5.39
N MET A 27 17.78 23.19 4.08
CA MET A 27 17.29 21.91 3.55
C MET A 27 18.20 20.74 3.94
N ALA A 28 19.51 20.91 3.89
CA ALA A 28 20.47 19.88 4.32
C ALA A 28 20.31 19.53 5.80
N VAL A 29 20.11 20.52 6.67
CA VAL A 29 19.86 20.31 8.11
C VAL A 29 18.55 19.51 8.33
N PHE A 30 17.46 19.91 7.68
CA PHE A 30 16.20 19.18 7.75
C PHE A 30 16.32 17.72 7.24
N TYR A 31 17.08 17.53 6.14
CA TYR A 31 17.34 16.19 5.61
C TYR A 31 18.12 15.32 6.61
N VAL A 32 19.18 15.85 7.20
CA VAL A 32 19.96 15.14 8.24
C VAL A 32 19.09 14.80 9.45
N LEU A 33 18.28 15.75 9.93
CA LEU A 33 17.32 15.49 11.01
C LEU A 33 16.32 14.39 10.65
N GLY A 34 15.81 14.39 9.42
CA GLY A 34 14.93 13.35 8.91
C GLY A 34 15.57 11.96 8.88
N VAL A 35 16.84 11.88 8.45
CA VAL A 35 17.59 10.62 8.45
C VAL A 35 17.81 10.11 9.88
N LEU A 36 18.20 11.00 10.81
CA LEU A 36 18.38 10.64 12.22
C LEU A 36 17.07 10.17 12.87
N ALA A 37 15.96 10.85 12.58
CA ALA A 37 14.64 10.47 13.05
C ALA A 37 14.22 9.09 12.51
N ALA A 38 14.42 8.84 11.22
CA ALA A 38 14.14 7.55 10.59
C ALA A 38 15.00 6.42 11.17
N PHE A 39 16.29 6.68 11.40
CA PHE A 39 17.17 5.71 12.04
C PHE A 39 16.70 5.35 13.46
N THR A 40 16.40 6.38 14.26
CA THR A 40 15.93 6.22 15.65
C THR A 40 14.59 5.47 15.67
N TYR A 41 13.65 5.83 14.79
CA TYR A 41 12.38 5.15 14.65
C TYR A 41 12.56 3.66 14.33
N ASN A 42 13.36 3.32 13.31
CA ASN A 42 13.61 1.91 12.94
C ASN A 42 14.28 1.14 14.10
N ARG A 43 15.19 1.77 14.84
CA ARG A 43 15.85 1.15 15.99
C ARG A 43 14.86 0.85 17.12
N ILE A 44 14.00 1.80 17.45
CA ILE A 44 12.96 1.64 18.47
C ILE A 44 11.96 0.53 18.02
N MET A 45 11.49 0.56 16.78
CA MET A 45 10.55 -0.42 16.28
C MET A 45 11.13 -1.84 16.29
N ALA A 46 12.40 -2.01 15.93
CA ALA A 46 13.07 -3.31 16.02
C ALA A 46 13.10 -3.82 17.48
N THR A 47 13.42 -2.95 18.43
CA THR A 47 13.46 -3.31 19.87
C THR A 47 12.06 -3.66 20.40
N VAL A 48 11.05 -2.86 20.05
CA VAL A 48 9.65 -3.09 20.46
C VAL A 48 9.14 -4.42 19.86
N THR A 49 9.33 -4.63 18.57
CA THR A 49 8.89 -5.84 17.88
C THR A 49 9.52 -7.08 18.50
N GLN A 50 10.84 -7.11 18.67
CA GLN A 50 11.53 -8.27 19.24
C GLN A 50 11.21 -8.47 20.73
N GLY A 51 11.02 -7.39 21.48
CA GLY A 51 10.59 -7.45 22.88
C GLY A 51 9.19 -8.06 23.02
N THR A 52 8.24 -7.62 22.19
CA THR A 52 6.87 -8.17 22.19
C THR A 52 6.88 -9.65 21.80
N LEU A 53 7.64 -10.02 20.77
CA LEU A 53 7.75 -11.44 20.35
C LEU A 53 8.39 -12.32 21.40
N LYS A 54 9.38 -11.79 22.15
CA LYS A 54 9.96 -12.52 23.27
C LYS A 54 8.90 -12.81 24.32
N HIS A 55 8.17 -11.79 24.80
CA HIS A 55 7.12 -11.97 25.78
C HIS A 55 6.03 -12.95 25.27
N LEU A 56 5.61 -12.79 24.01
CA LEU A 56 4.62 -13.70 23.43
C LEU A 56 5.09 -15.16 23.46
N ARG A 57 6.35 -15.43 23.08
CA ARG A 57 6.89 -16.80 23.11
C ARG A 57 7.04 -17.35 24.53
N ASP A 58 7.45 -16.51 25.47
CA ASP A 58 7.55 -16.85 26.88
C ASP A 58 6.14 -17.22 27.44
N ASP A 59 5.12 -16.43 27.15
CA ASP A 59 3.74 -16.68 27.58
C ASP A 59 3.14 -17.93 26.90
N MET A 60 3.37 -18.12 25.61
CA MET A 60 2.95 -19.32 24.88
C MET A 60 3.57 -20.58 25.46
N PHE A 61 4.88 -20.55 25.76
CA PHE A 61 5.57 -21.67 26.36
C PHE A 61 5.04 -21.96 27.76
N HIS A 62 4.85 -20.95 28.59
CA HIS A 62 4.27 -21.10 29.91
C HIS A 62 2.84 -21.69 29.84
N CYS A 63 2.02 -21.21 28.90
CA CYS A 63 0.68 -21.78 28.68
C CYS A 63 0.77 -23.25 28.26
N MET A 64 1.66 -23.59 27.33
CA MET A 64 1.84 -24.97 26.87
C MET A 64 2.20 -25.93 28.01
N GLU A 65 3.09 -25.53 28.94
CA GLU A 65 3.47 -26.33 30.10
C GLU A 65 2.30 -26.54 31.11
N THR A 66 1.27 -25.70 31.08
CA THR A 66 0.10 -25.83 31.96
C THR A 66 -1.06 -26.62 31.33
N LEU A 67 -0.96 -26.96 30.03
CA LEU A 67 -2.00 -27.74 29.36
C LEU A 67 -2.06 -29.19 29.82
N PRO A 68 -3.26 -29.78 29.94
CA PRO A 68 -3.42 -31.19 30.31
C PRO A 68 -2.93 -32.12 29.19
N ILE A 69 -2.38 -33.28 29.58
CA ILE A 69 -1.86 -34.31 28.62
C ILE A 69 -2.85 -34.64 27.50
N PRO A 70 -4.17 -34.83 27.75
CA PRO A 70 -5.13 -35.12 26.68
C PRO A 70 -5.22 -34.06 25.56
N TYR A 71 -4.77 -32.84 25.81
CA TYR A 71 -4.69 -31.80 24.77
C TYR A 71 -3.69 -32.20 23.69
N PHE A 72 -2.52 -32.73 24.09
CA PHE A 72 -1.46 -33.15 23.16
C PHE A 72 -1.83 -34.44 22.41
N ASP A 73 -2.69 -35.27 22.99
CA ASP A 73 -3.18 -36.49 22.34
C ASP A 73 -4.25 -36.19 21.27
N THR A 74 -4.97 -35.07 21.42
CA THR A 74 -6.07 -34.69 20.52
C THR A 74 -5.69 -33.69 19.46
N HIS A 75 -4.56 -33.00 19.62
CA HIS A 75 -4.08 -31.97 18.66
C HIS A 75 -2.79 -32.41 17.99
N PRO A 76 -2.69 -32.31 16.67
CA PRO A 76 -1.45 -32.62 15.95
C PRO A 76 -0.29 -31.74 16.42
N HIS A 77 0.86 -32.33 16.68
CA HIS A 77 2.05 -31.59 17.09
C HIS A 77 2.47 -30.54 16.06
N GLY A 78 2.17 -30.77 14.76
CA GLY A 78 2.39 -29.84 13.68
C GLY A 78 1.59 -28.54 13.81
N ASP A 79 0.34 -28.61 14.27
CA ASP A 79 -0.52 -27.44 14.48
C ASP A 79 0.01 -26.58 15.64
N ILE A 80 0.40 -27.24 16.75
CA ILE A 80 1.02 -26.55 17.89
C ILE A 80 2.31 -25.85 17.45
N MET A 81 3.16 -26.54 16.66
CA MET A 81 4.39 -25.96 16.16
C MET A 81 4.15 -24.83 15.15
N SER A 82 3.10 -24.94 14.33
CA SER A 82 2.68 -23.88 13.41
C SER A 82 2.35 -22.58 14.13
N THR A 83 1.71 -22.64 15.30
CA THR A 83 1.43 -21.46 16.14
C THR A 83 2.73 -20.79 16.61
N TYR A 84 3.73 -21.57 17.02
CA TYR A 84 5.04 -21.02 17.41
C TYR A 84 5.84 -20.41 16.27
N THR A 85 5.65 -20.87 15.04
CA THR A 85 6.37 -20.42 13.86
C THR A 85 5.55 -19.42 13.04
N ASN A 86 4.49 -19.89 12.38
CA ASN A 86 3.73 -19.12 11.39
C ASN A 86 2.92 -17.99 12.03
N ASP A 87 2.19 -18.27 13.13
CA ASP A 87 1.36 -17.25 13.78
C ASP A 87 2.23 -16.20 14.47
N THR A 88 3.32 -16.62 15.09
CA THR A 88 4.30 -15.70 15.69
C THR A 88 4.95 -14.81 14.63
N ASP A 89 5.28 -15.34 13.44
CA ASP A 89 5.79 -14.55 12.32
C ASP A 89 4.73 -13.61 11.73
N ALA A 90 3.48 -14.02 11.68
CA ALA A 90 2.38 -13.14 11.28
C ALA A 90 2.24 -11.94 12.24
N ILE A 91 2.33 -12.16 13.55
CA ILE A 91 2.34 -11.08 14.56
C ILE A 91 3.58 -10.20 14.41
N ARG A 92 4.75 -10.78 14.12
CA ARG A 92 5.97 -10.01 13.83
C ARG A 92 5.78 -9.07 12.64
N MET A 93 5.18 -9.54 11.55
CA MET A 93 4.86 -8.71 10.38
C MET A 93 3.82 -7.64 10.71
N LEU A 94 2.82 -7.97 11.50
CA LEU A 94 1.80 -7.00 11.93
C LEU A 94 2.42 -5.84 12.72
N ILE A 95 3.19 -6.15 13.76
CA ILE A 95 3.79 -5.14 14.65
C ILE A 95 4.96 -4.43 13.97
N GLY A 96 5.84 -5.18 13.29
CA GLY A 96 7.07 -4.65 12.71
C GLY A 96 6.90 -3.90 11.40
N GLN A 97 5.85 -4.19 10.62
CA GLN A 97 5.64 -3.60 9.30
C GLN A 97 4.26 -2.98 9.13
N SER A 98 3.18 -3.72 9.39
CA SER A 98 1.83 -3.28 9.02
C SER A 98 1.36 -2.09 9.84
N LEU A 99 1.50 -2.13 11.16
CA LEU A 99 1.12 -1.01 12.03
C LEU A 99 1.96 0.25 11.80
N PRO A 100 3.31 0.16 11.69
CA PRO A 100 4.14 1.30 11.33
C PRO A 100 3.76 1.90 9.97
N MET A 101 3.55 1.07 8.95
CA MET A 101 3.18 1.53 7.61
C MET A 101 1.81 2.23 7.60
N LEU A 102 0.82 1.71 8.32
CA LEU A 102 -0.48 2.37 8.48
C LEU A 102 -0.35 3.73 9.14
N THR A 103 0.38 3.81 10.27
CA THR A 103 0.60 5.06 11.00
C THR A 103 1.31 6.09 10.11
N GLN A 104 2.38 5.68 9.42
CA GLN A 104 3.12 6.55 8.51
C GLN A 104 2.23 7.04 7.36
N SER A 105 1.42 6.15 6.77
CA SER A 105 0.52 6.51 5.67
C SER A 105 -0.54 7.53 6.11
N VAL A 106 -1.16 7.32 7.26
CA VAL A 106 -2.16 8.25 7.81
C VAL A 106 -1.54 9.62 8.09
N LEU A 107 -0.38 9.64 8.76
CA LEU A 107 0.34 10.90 9.05
C LEU A 107 0.77 11.62 7.77
N SER A 108 1.27 10.88 6.77
CA SER A 108 1.69 11.42 5.48
C SER A 108 0.50 12.05 4.73
N VAL A 109 -0.64 11.37 4.68
CA VAL A 109 -1.86 11.90 4.03
C VAL A 109 -2.37 13.15 4.75
N LEU A 110 -2.40 13.15 6.10
CA LEU A 110 -2.83 14.32 6.87
C LEU A 110 -1.88 15.51 6.69
N ALA A 111 -0.57 15.27 6.72
CA ALA A 111 0.43 16.31 6.49
C ALA A 111 0.31 16.89 5.07
N MET A 112 0.14 16.02 4.08
CA MET A 112 0.00 16.42 2.67
C MET A 112 -1.28 17.25 2.45
N LEU A 113 -2.42 16.81 2.99
CA LEU A 113 -3.67 17.58 2.93
C LEU A 113 -3.55 18.91 3.65
N GLY A 114 -2.90 18.96 4.81
CA GLY A 114 -2.62 20.20 5.54
C GLY A 114 -1.79 21.18 4.72
N MET A 115 -0.72 20.70 4.08
CA MET A 115 0.10 21.53 3.19
C MET A 115 -0.66 22.00 1.94
N MET A 116 -1.49 21.14 1.35
CA MET A 116 -2.32 21.52 0.20
C MET A 116 -3.31 22.63 0.55
N LEU A 117 -4.01 22.52 1.69
CA LEU A 117 -4.91 23.57 2.19
C LEU A 117 -4.17 24.87 2.53
N TYR A 118 -2.94 24.73 3.03
CA TYR A 118 -2.10 25.89 3.33
C TYR A 118 -1.72 26.69 2.07
N PHE A 119 -1.45 26.02 0.95
CA PHE A 119 -1.06 26.65 -0.30
C PHE A 119 -2.25 27.16 -1.13
N SER A 120 -3.30 26.36 -1.31
CA SER A 120 -4.48 26.76 -2.08
C SER A 120 -5.69 25.86 -1.82
N VAL A 121 -6.78 26.47 -1.38
CA VAL A 121 -8.05 25.76 -1.14
C VAL A 121 -8.67 25.28 -2.45
N TRP A 122 -8.64 26.09 -3.52
CA TRP A 122 -9.24 25.74 -4.82
C TRP A 122 -8.62 24.50 -5.44
N MET A 123 -7.29 24.43 -5.46
CA MET A 123 -6.56 23.28 -5.98
C MET A 123 -6.79 22.03 -5.12
N THR A 124 -6.90 22.21 -3.80
CA THR A 124 -7.17 21.10 -2.87
C THR A 124 -8.55 20.51 -3.11
N ILE A 125 -9.58 21.33 -3.34
CA ILE A 125 -10.93 20.83 -3.67
C ILE A 125 -10.89 19.98 -4.95
N LEU A 126 -10.19 20.41 -5.98
CA LEU A 126 -10.04 19.65 -7.22
C LEU A 126 -9.41 18.27 -6.94
N VAL A 127 -8.32 18.21 -6.17
CA VAL A 127 -7.67 16.96 -5.78
C VAL A 127 -8.61 16.06 -5.00
N LEU A 128 -9.37 16.62 -4.04
CA LEU A 128 -10.34 15.84 -3.25
C LEU A 128 -11.45 15.24 -4.12
N VAL A 129 -11.93 15.95 -5.14
CA VAL A 129 -12.90 15.42 -6.11
C VAL A 129 -12.31 14.23 -6.85
N PHE A 130 -11.06 14.33 -7.33
CA PHE A 130 -10.38 13.21 -7.99
C PHE A 130 -10.16 12.02 -7.06
N ILE A 131 -9.78 12.26 -5.80
CA ILE A 131 -9.65 11.20 -4.78
C ILE A 131 -11.02 10.51 -4.59
N GLY A 132 -12.12 11.24 -4.52
CA GLY A 132 -13.47 10.68 -4.44
C GLY A 132 -13.81 9.79 -5.63
N VAL A 133 -13.45 10.19 -6.84
CA VAL A 133 -13.63 9.39 -8.07
C VAL A 133 -12.77 8.12 -7.99
N MET A 134 -11.49 8.24 -7.61
CA MET A 134 -10.57 7.12 -7.45
C MET A 134 -11.09 6.10 -6.42
N LEU A 135 -11.58 6.56 -5.26
CA LEU A 135 -12.15 5.69 -4.22
C LEU A 135 -13.40 4.96 -4.71
N THR A 136 -14.25 5.62 -5.49
CA THR A 136 -15.45 5.00 -6.05
C THR A 136 -15.09 3.90 -7.06
N ILE A 137 -14.13 4.16 -7.93
CA ILE A 137 -13.61 3.20 -8.90
C ILE A 137 -12.93 2.03 -8.16
N SER A 138 -12.06 2.33 -7.19
CA SER A 138 -11.37 1.33 -6.38
C SER A 138 -12.34 0.41 -5.64
N LYS A 139 -13.41 0.96 -5.05
CA LYS A 139 -14.45 0.17 -4.38
C LYS A 139 -15.18 -0.76 -5.36
N LYS A 140 -15.52 -0.29 -6.54
CA LYS A 140 -16.25 -1.08 -7.56
C LYS A 140 -15.38 -2.21 -8.13
N PHE A 141 -14.20 -1.90 -8.61
CA PHE A 141 -13.30 -2.88 -9.23
C PHE A 141 -12.61 -3.77 -8.18
N GLY A 142 -12.21 -3.21 -7.03
CA GLY A 142 -11.60 -3.97 -5.94
C GLY A 142 -12.57 -4.98 -5.32
N GLY A 143 -13.86 -4.62 -5.17
CA GLY A 143 -14.88 -5.56 -4.71
C GLY A 143 -15.11 -6.72 -5.69
N ALA A 144 -15.14 -6.45 -6.99
CA ALA A 144 -15.23 -7.48 -8.01
C ALA A 144 -13.98 -8.37 -8.03
N SER A 145 -12.80 -7.77 -7.98
CA SER A 145 -11.52 -8.49 -7.91
C SER A 145 -11.47 -9.43 -6.71
N ALA A 146 -11.82 -8.95 -5.50
CA ALA A 146 -11.85 -9.77 -4.29
C ALA A 146 -12.80 -10.96 -4.41
N LYS A 147 -13.99 -10.76 -5.01
CA LYS A 147 -14.97 -11.84 -5.24
C LYS A 147 -14.39 -12.94 -6.15
N TYR A 148 -13.80 -12.56 -7.27
CA TYR A 148 -13.27 -13.55 -8.24
C TYR A 148 -11.98 -14.20 -7.72
N MET A 149 -11.13 -13.46 -6.97
CA MET A 149 -9.96 -14.02 -6.30
C MET A 149 -10.36 -15.11 -5.29
N MET A 150 -11.43 -14.88 -4.50
CA MET A 150 -11.96 -15.91 -3.59
C MET A 150 -12.56 -17.11 -4.36
N ALA A 151 -13.19 -16.88 -5.49
CA ALA A 151 -13.70 -17.98 -6.33
C ALA A 151 -12.55 -18.83 -6.88
N GLN A 152 -11.50 -18.19 -7.41
CA GLN A 152 -10.28 -18.88 -7.87
C GLN A 152 -9.64 -19.69 -6.73
N GLN A 153 -9.52 -19.12 -5.53
CA GLN A 153 -8.92 -19.81 -4.38
C GLN A 153 -9.73 -21.06 -3.98
N ARG A 154 -11.07 -20.97 -4.04
CA ARG A 154 -11.94 -22.12 -3.77
C ARG A 154 -11.81 -23.20 -4.85
N SER A 155 -11.73 -22.82 -6.13
CA SER A 155 -11.54 -23.76 -7.22
C SER A 155 -10.18 -24.46 -7.14
N LEU A 156 -9.13 -23.71 -6.77
CA LEU A 156 -7.80 -24.26 -6.50
C LEU A 156 -7.83 -25.29 -5.35
N ALA A 157 -8.42 -24.94 -4.21
CA ALA A 157 -8.52 -25.85 -3.08
C ALA A 157 -9.33 -27.12 -3.42
N THR A 158 -10.34 -27.02 -4.29
CA THR A 158 -11.10 -28.18 -4.74
C THR A 158 -10.27 -29.08 -5.66
N GLU A 159 -9.47 -28.50 -6.55
CA GLU A 159 -8.56 -29.25 -7.43
C GLU A 159 -7.45 -29.93 -6.62
N GLU A 160 -6.81 -29.20 -5.68
CA GLU A 160 -5.79 -29.75 -4.77
C GLU A 160 -6.34 -30.90 -3.95
N GLY A 161 -7.58 -30.81 -3.45
CA GLY A 161 -8.26 -31.89 -2.72
C GLY A 161 -8.46 -33.14 -3.57
N LEU A 162 -8.87 -32.99 -4.85
CA LEU A 162 -8.98 -34.13 -5.77
C LEU A 162 -7.62 -34.77 -6.03
N VAL A 163 -6.56 -33.97 -6.23
CA VAL A 163 -5.21 -34.47 -6.45
C VAL A 163 -4.73 -35.26 -5.23
N GLU A 164 -4.96 -34.76 -4.02
CA GLU A 164 -4.60 -35.45 -2.77
C GLU A 164 -5.36 -36.77 -2.62
N GLU A 165 -6.67 -36.78 -2.92
CA GLU A 165 -7.51 -37.99 -2.89
C GLU A 165 -7.02 -39.05 -3.88
N ILE A 166 -6.76 -38.64 -5.14
CA ILE A 166 -6.25 -39.55 -6.16
C ILE A 166 -4.84 -40.08 -5.80
N MET A 167 -3.96 -39.20 -5.29
CA MET A 167 -2.61 -39.64 -4.87
C MET A 167 -2.67 -40.65 -3.73
N SER A 168 -3.53 -40.44 -2.75
CA SER A 168 -3.71 -41.34 -1.62
C SER A 168 -4.37 -42.67 -2.05
N GLY A 169 -5.32 -42.60 -3.01
CA GLY A 169 -6.06 -43.73 -3.57
C GLY A 169 -5.48 -44.34 -4.85
N GLN A 170 -4.27 -43.95 -5.30
CA GLN A 170 -3.70 -44.31 -6.60
C GLN A 170 -3.70 -45.82 -6.89
N LYS A 171 -3.44 -46.63 -5.88
CA LYS A 171 -3.48 -48.13 -6.03
C LYS A 171 -4.90 -48.61 -6.38
N VAL A 172 -5.92 -47.98 -5.81
CA VAL A 172 -7.33 -48.33 -6.06
C VAL A 172 -7.72 -47.89 -7.47
N VAL A 173 -7.35 -46.70 -7.88
CA VAL A 173 -7.60 -46.18 -9.22
C VAL A 173 -7.02 -47.13 -10.31
N GLN A 174 -5.78 -47.61 -10.11
CA GLN A 174 -5.11 -48.51 -11.05
C GLN A 174 -5.71 -49.91 -11.05
N VAL A 175 -6.03 -50.46 -9.86
CA VAL A 175 -6.60 -51.84 -9.78
C VAL A 175 -7.98 -51.91 -10.45
N PHE A 176 -8.76 -50.82 -10.36
CA PHE A 176 -10.09 -50.77 -10.96
C PHE A 176 -10.11 -50.17 -12.38
N CYS A 177 -8.95 -49.79 -12.94
CA CYS A 177 -8.80 -49.18 -14.26
C CYS A 177 -9.62 -47.87 -14.42
N HIS A 178 -9.70 -47.02 -13.38
CA HIS A 178 -10.46 -45.77 -13.34
C HIS A 178 -9.62 -44.54 -13.72
N GLU A 179 -8.48 -44.72 -14.41
CA GLU A 179 -7.56 -43.61 -14.73
C GLU A 179 -8.20 -42.56 -15.67
N GLU A 180 -8.99 -43.03 -16.65
CA GLU A 180 -9.62 -42.12 -17.60
C GLU A 180 -10.75 -41.30 -16.97
N GLU A 181 -11.50 -41.87 -16.04
CA GLU A 181 -12.52 -41.15 -15.28
C GLU A 181 -11.88 -40.10 -14.36
N SER A 182 -10.85 -40.46 -13.65
CA SER A 182 -10.07 -39.54 -12.80
C SER A 182 -9.48 -38.37 -13.60
N LYS A 183 -8.96 -38.63 -14.82
CA LYS A 183 -8.48 -37.56 -15.71
C LYS A 183 -9.61 -36.63 -16.17
N GLN A 184 -10.79 -37.17 -16.49
CA GLN A 184 -11.92 -36.35 -16.89
C GLN A 184 -12.40 -35.46 -15.75
N ASP A 185 -12.41 -35.95 -14.51
CA ASP A 185 -12.81 -35.15 -13.36
C ASP A 185 -11.79 -34.06 -13.05
N PHE A 186 -10.49 -34.37 -13.15
CA PHE A 186 -9.44 -33.35 -13.06
C PHE A 186 -9.59 -32.28 -14.14
N VAL A 187 -9.81 -32.66 -15.42
CA VAL A 187 -10.00 -31.69 -16.51
C VAL A 187 -11.18 -30.77 -16.26
N LYS A 188 -12.30 -31.26 -15.72
CA LYS A 188 -13.45 -30.42 -15.37
C LYS A 188 -13.12 -29.38 -14.28
N LEU A 189 -12.40 -29.80 -13.24
CA LEU A 189 -12.01 -28.90 -12.15
C LEU A 189 -10.97 -27.88 -12.61
N ASN A 190 -9.98 -28.30 -13.39
CA ASN A 190 -8.96 -27.43 -13.98
C ASN A 190 -9.57 -26.40 -14.93
N GLU A 191 -10.55 -26.79 -15.75
CA GLU A 191 -11.30 -25.84 -16.61
C GLU A 191 -12.05 -24.78 -15.77
N LYS A 192 -12.66 -25.20 -14.66
CA LYS A 192 -13.32 -24.27 -13.74
C LYS A 192 -12.29 -23.34 -13.08
N LEU A 193 -11.16 -23.86 -12.62
CA LEU A 193 -10.06 -23.06 -12.06
C LEU A 193 -9.54 -22.05 -13.08
N PHE A 194 -9.38 -22.46 -14.35
CA PHE A 194 -9.00 -21.57 -15.44
C PHE A 194 -9.98 -20.40 -15.60
N GLN A 195 -11.28 -20.69 -15.67
CA GLN A 195 -12.32 -19.66 -15.85
C GLN A 195 -12.39 -18.67 -14.65
N ASP A 196 -12.28 -19.19 -13.43
CA ASP A 196 -12.26 -18.36 -12.23
C ASP A 196 -10.97 -17.54 -12.14
N GLY A 197 -9.82 -18.13 -12.52
CA GLY A 197 -8.53 -17.48 -12.58
C GLY A 197 -8.45 -16.38 -13.65
N GLU A 198 -9.02 -16.64 -14.84
CA GLU A 198 -9.12 -15.64 -15.90
C GLU A 198 -9.87 -14.40 -15.42
N LYS A 199 -11.05 -14.58 -14.79
CA LYS A 199 -11.85 -13.48 -14.26
C LYS A 199 -11.12 -12.74 -13.11
N ALA A 200 -10.49 -13.49 -12.19
CA ALA A 200 -9.72 -12.92 -11.10
C ALA A 200 -8.60 -12.01 -11.63
N ASN A 201 -7.86 -12.47 -12.63
CA ASN A 201 -6.78 -11.71 -13.26
C ASN A 201 -7.29 -10.52 -14.08
N GLN A 202 -8.39 -10.67 -14.82
CA GLN A 202 -9.01 -9.56 -15.57
C GLN A 202 -9.36 -8.39 -14.64
N TYR A 203 -10.04 -8.65 -13.53
CA TYR A 203 -10.42 -7.59 -12.58
C TYR A 203 -9.24 -7.10 -11.72
N GLY A 204 -8.32 -7.99 -11.35
CA GLY A 204 -7.15 -7.64 -10.54
C GLY A 204 -6.16 -6.74 -11.27
N ASN A 205 -5.83 -7.09 -12.50
CA ASN A 205 -4.79 -6.41 -13.28
C ASN A 205 -5.25 -5.09 -13.93
N VAL A 206 -6.56 -4.84 -14.02
CA VAL A 206 -7.10 -3.61 -14.62
C VAL A 206 -7.13 -2.45 -13.63
N LEU A 207 -7.23 -2.71 -12.32
CA LEU A 207 -7.40 -1.68 -11.30
C LEU A 207 -6.20 -0.71 -11.25
N MET A 208 -4.96 -1.24 -11.17
CA MET A 208 -3.76 -0.41 -11.08
C MET A 208 -3.52 0.49 -12.30
N PRO A 209 -3.62 0.01 -13.57
CA PRO A 209 -3.54 0.87 -14.73
C PRO A 209 -4.61 1.97 -14.75
N ILE A 210 -5.85 1.69 -14.34
CA ILE A 210 -6.91 2.70 -14.27
C ILE A 210 -6.54 3.79 -13.26
N LEU A 211 -6.13 3.42 -12.04
CA LEU A 211 -5.76 4.38 -11.00
C LEU A 211 -4.56 5.23 -11.41
N ASN A 212 -3.54 4.62 -12.04
CA ASN A 212 -2.37 5.34 -12.55
C ASN A 212 -2.74 6.35 -13.65
N ASN A 213 -3.59 5.95 -14.60
CA ASN A 213 -4.04 6.86 -15.66
C ASN A 213 -4.91 7.98 -15.10
N LEU A 214 -5.74 7.71 -14.10
CA LEU A 214 -6.52 8.74 -13.40
C LEU A 214 -5.60 9.73 -12.67
N GLY A 215 -4.54 9.23 -12.03
CA GLY A 215 -3.52 10.07 -11.42
C GLY A 215 -2.81 10.97 -12.44
N ASN A 216 -2.44 10.43 -13.60
CA ASN A 216 -1.86 11.21 -14.69
C ASN A 216 -2.84 12.26 -15.24
N LEU A 217 -4.11 11.92 -15.39
CA LEU A 217 -5.15 12.86 -15.79
C LEU A 217 -5.31 14.00 -14.79
N MET A 218 -5.35 13.68 -13.50
CA MET A 218 -5.40 14.67 -12.41
C MET A 218 -4.19 15.60 -12.49
N TYR A 219 -2.99 15.05 -12.68
CA TYR A 219 -1.76 15.83 -12.82
C TYR A 219 -1.84 16.83 -13.99
N VAL A 220 -2.29 16.39 -15.16
CA VAL A 220 -2.45 17.26 -16.35
C VAL A 220 -3.49 18.35 -16.09
N LEU A 221 -4.64 18.00 -15.48
CA LEU A 221 -5.67 18.99 -15.16
C LEU A 221 -5.19 20.02 -14.13
N LEU A 222 -4.45 19.58 -13.10
CA LEU A 222 -3.82 20.49 -12.13
C LEU A 222 -2.83 21.44 -12.81
N ALA A 223 -2.02 20.93 -13.74
CA ALA A 223 -1.06 21.76 -14.47
C ALA A 223 -1.75 22.80 -15.37
N VAL A 224 -2.77 22.38 -16.12
CA VAL A 224 -3.53 23.27 -17.02
C VAL A 224 -4.33 24.29 -16.23
N LEU A 225 -5.13 23.87 -15.25
CA LEU A 225 -5.93 24.77 -14.43
C LEU A 225 -5.06 25.70 -13.58
N GLY A 226 -4.00 25.15 -12.95
CA GLY A 226 -3.06 25.97 -12.21
C GLY A 226 -2.37 27.01 -13.11
N GLY A 227 -1.88 26.58 -14.28
CA GLY A 227 -1.26 27.48 -15.25
C GLY A 227 -2.21 28.59 -15.74
N THR A 228 -3.46 28.27 -16.02
CA THR A 228 -4.47 29.26 -16.40
C THR A 228 -4.76 30.26 -15.28
N LEU A 229 -4.85 29.78 -14.02
CA LEU A 229 -5.06 30.65 -12.87
C LEU A 229 -3.90 31.64 -12.62
N VAL A 230 -2.66 31.19 -12.89
CA VAL A 230 -1.48 32.08 -12.83
C VAL A 230 -1.53 33.16 -13.91
N ILE A 231 -1.84 32.78 -15.16
CA ILE A 231 -1.91 33.73 -16.28
C ILE A 231 -3.02 34.76 -16.07
N LEU A 232 -4.14 34.34 -15.49
CA LEU A 232 -5.28 35.22 -15.20
C LEU A 232 -5.10 36.03 -13.90
N HIS A 233 -3.98 35.91 -13.19
CA HIS A 233 -3.74 36.48 -11.86
C HIS A 233 -4.94 36.28 -10.91
N ALA A 234 -5.52 35.06 -10.95
CA ALA A 234 -6.70 34.75 -10.17
C ALA A 234 -6.44 34.84 -8.66
N PRO A 235 -7.41 35.32 -7.86
CA PRO A 235 -7.27 35.39 -6.42
C PRO A 235 -7.12 33.98 -5.85
N ASN A 236 -6.09 33.78 -5.03
CA ASN A 236 -5.85 32.53 -4.34
C ASN A 236 -6.40 32.62 -2.91
N ILE A 237 -7.27 31.67 -2.52
CA ILE A 237 -7.66 31.51 -1.12
C ILE A 237 -6.64 30.58 -0.48
N SER A 238 -5.68 31.18 0.25
CA SER A 238 -4.61 30.43 0.95
C SER A 238 -4.47 30.92 2.39
N LEU A 239 -3.96 30.06 3.26
CA LEU A 239 -3.56 30.43 4.62
C LEU A 239 -2.18 31.12 4.65
N THR A 240 -1.46 31.15 3.53
CA THR A 240 -0.14 31.77 3.39
C THR A 240 -0.21 33.32 3.26
N GLY A 241 -1.40 33.91 3.07
CA GLY A 241 -1.52 35.34 2.75
C GLY A 241 -1.03 35.71 1.36
N VAL A 242 -0.77 34.73 0.48
CA VAL A 242 -0.42 34.96 -0.92
C VAL A 242 -1.73 35.07 -1.71
N ASP A 243 -2.09 36.31 -2.06
CA ASP A 243 -3.40 36.63 -2.68
C ASP A 243 -3.51 36.18 -4.14
N THR A 244 -2.40 35.82 -4.79
CA THR A 244 -2.37 35.38 -6.19
C THR A 244 -1.71 34.03 -6.35
N MET A 245 -2.16 33.24 -7.33
CA MET A 245 -1.52 31.97 -7.68
C MET A 245 -0.13 32.22 -8.26
N THR A 246 0.90 31.53 -7.72
CA THR A 246 2.27 31.58 -8.22
C THR A 246 2.69 30.27 -8.86
N LEU A 247 3.74 30.32 -9.69
CA LEU A 247 4.31 29.14 -10.34
C LEU A 247 4.84 28.14 -9.31
N GLY A 248 5.39 28.64 -8.19
CA GLY A 248 5.89 27.83 -7.09
C GLY A 248 4.81 27.01 -6.40
N ILE A 249 3.61 27.58 -6.19
CA ILE A 249 2.46 26.87 -5.64
C ILE A 249 2.05 25.72 -6.55
N ILE A 250 1.96 25.94 -7.88
CA ILE A 250 1.58 24.88 -8.82
C ILE A 250 2.58 23.74 -8.80
N ILE A 251 3.88 24.04 -8.87
CA ILE A 251 4.92 23.00 -8.84
C ILE A 251 4.88 22.23 -7.53
N SER A 252 4.62 22.90 -6.41
CA SER A 252 4.43 22.23 -5.12
C SER A 252 3.23 21.28 -5.13
N PHE A 253 2.08 21.70 -5.68
CA PHE A 253 0.91 20.83 -5.86
C PHE A 253 1.21 19.64 -6.76
N LEU A 254 1.85 19.85 -7.90
CA LEU A 254 2.21 18.79 -8.83
C LEU A 254 3.16 17.77 -8.20
N SER A 255 4.08 18.22 -7.33
CA SER A 255 4.99 17.33 -6.61
C SER A 255 4.30 16.55 -5.50
N MET A 256 3.27 17.11 -4.85
CA MET A 256 2.49 16.47 -3.79
C MET A 256 1.46 15.45 -4.30
N THR A 257 1.02 15.58 -5.55
CA THR A 257 -0.01 14.72 -6.16
C THR A 257 0.57 13.53 -6.93
N ARG A 258 1.87 13.44 -7.04
CA ARG A 258 2.57 12.34 -7.71
C ARG A 258 3.11 11.31 -6.71
#